data_5b7c541df6f2c2c3009858d1496b569a
#
_entry.id   5b7c541df6f2c2c3009858d1496b569a
#
_cell.length_a   1.000
_cell.length_b   1.000
_cell.length_c   1.000
_cell.angle_alpha   90.00
_cell.angle_beta   90.00
_cell.angle_gamma   90.00
#
_symmetry.space_group_name_H-M   'P 1'
#
loop_
_entity.id
_entity.type
_entity.pdbx_description
1 polymer ?
#
loop_
_entity_poly.entity_id
_entity_poly.type
_entity_poly.pdbx_seq_one_letter_code
_entity_poly.pdbx_strand_id
1 'polypeptide(L)'
;MTEQYLELRDMKSNDISKKVSLKNKSELKRKLEPYFYLIPAFIIFGLFVFYPFVKTIVMSMSTTNIRGQIKEFVGLENFKEILTSPEFYNSIVVTFKFVVMVAAPSVIIGFLLALLANNKLRGNRVFELMFLLPMAIASAPAAVIWTMIFHPTNGILNYVLGTQIGWLTDSKFALISVAIVTVWLNIGLNFIFLLTGLKNIPSELMESASIDGASYLTKVKDIVLPMVSPQMFLVIFMNLINAFQAFGQIKLLTQGGPGDSTNVLVHSIYRQAFFNGRFEMACAQALILFVIMMIVTLLQFKFEKKGVHYQ
;
A
#
# COMPACT_ATOMS: atom_id res chain seq x y z
N MET A 1 41.99 -70.25 -1.95
CA MET A 1 40.99 -69.65 -2.85
C MET A 1 39.79 -68.96 -2.10
N THR A 2 39.46 -69.38 -0.90
CA THR A 2 38.30 -68.83 -0.10
C THR A 2 38.58 -67.48 0.55
N GLU A 3 39.80 -67.21 1.03
CA GLU A 3 40.15 -65.95 1.70
C GLU A 3 40.20 -64.76 0.69
N GLN A 4 40.73 -64.97 -0.47
CA GLN A 4 40.82 -63.93 -1.50
C GLN A 4 39.45 -63.51 -2.06
N TYR A 5 38.46 -64.40 -2.03
CA TYR A 5 37.09 -64.12 -2.41
C TYR A 5 36.33 -63.30 -1.32
N LEU A 6 36.63 -63.52 -0.06
CA LEU A 6 36.09 -62.78 1.08
C LEU A 6 36.59 -61.31 1.12
N GLU A 7 37.94 -61.14 0.92
CA GLU A 7 38.51 -59.77 0.83
C GLU A 7 37.94 -58.93 -0.33
N LEU A 8 37.77 -59.51 -1.50
CA LEU A 8 37.21 -58.87 -2.68
C LEU A 8 35.71 -58.48 -2.45
N ARG A 9 34.99 -59.31 -1.72
CA ARG A 9 33.59 -59.03 -1.34
C ARG A 9 33.47 -57.89 -0.34
N ASP A 10 34.33 -57.82 0.66
CA ASP A 10 34.37 -56.78 1.68
C ASP A 10 34.86 -55.45 1.09
N MET A 11 35.83 -55.48 0.17
CA MET A 11 36.25 -54.27 -0.57
C MET A 11 35.12 -53.73 -1.45
N LYS A 12 34.37 -54.56 -2.17
CA LYS A 12 33.19 -54.13 -2.94
C LYS A 12 32.05 -53.60 -2.06
N SER A 13 31.80 -54.24 -0.93
CA SER A 13 30.80 -53.81 0.04
C SER A 13 31.13 -52.42 0.62
N ASN A 14 32.40 -52.21 1.00
CA ASN A 14 32.88 -50.92 1.49
C ASN A 14 32.80 -49.80 0.41
N ASP A 15 33.10 -50.11 -0.84
CA ASP A 15 33.05 -49.14 -1.94
C ASP A 15 31.61 -48.76 -2.30
N ILE A 16 30.68 -49.72 -2.23
CA ILE A 16 29.24 -49.46 -2.42
C ILE A 16 28.68 -48.59 -1.27
N SER A 17 29.01 -48.91 -0.01
CA SER A 17 28.54 -48.13 1.15
C SER A 17 29.10 -46.70 1.13
N LYS A 18 30.36 -46.51 0.70
CA LYS A 18 30.99 -45.21 0.53
C LYS A 18 30.36 -44.40 -0.59
N LYS A 19 30.01 -45.01 -1.72
CA LYS A 19 29.30 -44.38 -2.84
C LYS A 19 27.86 -43.96 -2.46
N VAL A 20 27.15 -44.79 -1.71
CA VAL A 20 25.80 -44.48 -1.21
C VAL A 20 25.84 -43.31 -0.20
N SER A 21 26.80 -43.30 0.72
CA SER A 21 27.01 -42.21 1.67
C SER A 21 27.38 -40.90 0.99
N LEU A 22 28.22 -40.89 -0.03
CA LEU A 22 28.58 -39.71 -0.82
C LEU A 22 27.39 -39.18 -1.63
N LYS A 23 26.59 -40.07 -2.21
CA LYS A 23 25.37 -39.69 -2.94
C LYS A 23 24.34 -39.04 -2.02
N ASN A 24 24.10 -39.62 -0.83
CA ASN A 24 23.21 -39.04 0.17
C ASN A 24 23.72 -37.68 0.67
N LYS A 25 25.02 -37.49 0.90
CA LYS A 25 25.58 -36.18 1.27
C LYS A 25 25.47 -35.15 0.15
N SER A 26 25.63 -35.54 -1.12
CA SER A 26 25.49 -34.63 -2.25
C SER A 26 24.03 -34.25 -2.49
N GLU A 27 23.08 -35.16 -2.28
CA GLU A 27 21.63 -34.85 -2.34
C GLU A 27 21.19 -33.94 -1.20
N LEU A 28 21.71 -34.18 0.02
CA LEU A 28 21.42 -33.30 1.16
C LEU A 28 22.01 -31.89 0.97
N LYS A 29 23.24 -31.78 0.46
CA LYS A 29 23.84 -30.49 0.07
C LYS A 29 22.99 -29.77 -0.96
N ARG A 30 22.57 -30.45 -2.03
CA ARG A 30 21.71 -29.85 -3.09
C ARG A 30 20.35 -29.43 -2.58
N LYS A 31 19.78 -30.11 -1.57
CA LYS A 31 18.54 -29.72 -0.92
C LYS A 31 18.70 -28.54 0.04
N LEU A 32 19.86 -28.42 0.69
CA LEU A 32 20.14 -27.34 1.66
C LEU A 32 20.69 -26.07 1.00
N GLU A 33 21.31 -26.19 -0.18
CA GLU A 33 21.91 -25.07 -0.90
C GLU A 33 20.95 -23.88 -1.13
N PRO A 34 19.66 -24.06 -1.55
CA PRO A 34 18.72 -22.95 -1.68
C PRO A 34 18.46 -22.22 -0.36
N TYR A 35 18.40 -22.94 0.74
CA TYR A 35 18.17 -22.35 2.07
C TYR A 35 19.35 -21.51 2.51
N PHE A 36 20.58 -21.91 2.14
CA PHE A 36 21.78 -21.13 2.46
C PHE A 36 21.77 -19.75 1.78
N TYR A 37 21.28 -19.65 0.54
CA TYR A 37 21.10 -18.36 -0.14
C TYR A 37 19.97 -17.52 0.46
N LEU A 38 18.98 -18.13 1.12
CA LEU A 38 17.89 -17.43 1.78
C LEU A 38 18.26 -16.94 3.19
N ILE A 39 19.30 -17.49 3.85
CA ILE A 39 19.69 -17.12 5.21
C ILE A 39 19.87 -15.61 5.39
N PRO A 40 20.62 -14.87 4.55
CA PRO A 40 20.77 -13.42 4.72
C PRO A 40 19.44 -12.67 4.69
N ALA A 41 18.54 -13.07 3.77
CA ALA A 41 17.20 -12.49 3.69
C ALA A 41 16.38 -12.78 4.95
N PHE A 42 16.37 -14.04 5.42
CA PHE A 42 15.66 -14.41 6.66
C PHE A 42 16.20 -13.69 7.90
N ILE A 43 17.52 -13.47 8.00
CA ILE A 43 18.11 -12.70 9.10
C ILE A 43 17.60 -11.25 9.07
N ILE A 44 17.62 -10.60 7.89
CA ILE A 44 17.17 -9.24 7.72
C ILE A 44 15.66 -9.12 8.04
N PHE A 45 14.83 -10.00 7.47
CA PHE A 45 13.40 -10.01 7.79
C PHE A 45 13.13 -10.33 9.26
N GLY A 46 13.88 -11.27 9.85
CA GLY A 46 13.78 -11.62 11.26
C GLY A 46 14.03 -10.41 12.17
N LEU A 47 15.12 -9.68 11.93
CA LEU A 47 15.54 -8.56 12.77
C LEU A 47 14.72 -7.29 12.54
N PHE A 48 14.38 -6.96 11.29
CA PHE A 48 13.78 -5.67 10.96
C PHE A 48 12.26 -5.71 10.74
N VAL A 49 11.68 -6.89 10.54
CA VAL A 49 10.23 -7.03 10.33
C VAL A 49 9.61 -7.86 11.45
N PHE A 50 10.04 -9.11 11.62
CA PHE A 50 9.39 -10.01 12.59
C PHE A 50 9.66 -9.63 14.04
N TYR A 51 10.88 -9.27 14.42
CA TYR A 51 11.20 -8.84 15.77
C TYR A 51 10.41 -7.58 16.21
N PRO A 52 10.38 -6.46 15.43
CA PRO A 52 9.55 -5.30 15.78
C PRO A 52 8.05 -5.63 15.81
N PHE A 53 7.56 -6.50 14.93
CA PHE A 53 6.17 -6.93 14.92
C PHE A 53 5.79 -7.68 16.21
N VAL A 54 6.59 -8.67 16.60
CA VAL A 54 6.38 -9.40 17.88
C VAL A 54 6.48 -8.45 19.07
N LYS A 55 7.47 -7.54 19.06
CA LYS A 55 7.60 -6.52 20.10
C LYS A 55 6.37 -5.61 20.17
N THR A 56 5.80 -5.21 19.05
CA THR A 56 4.54 -4.45 19.01
C THR A 56 3.38 -5.21 19.65
N ILE A 57 3.26 -6.53 19.41
CA ILE A 57 2.25 -7.37 20.04
C ILE A 57 2.46 -7.39 21.57
N VAL A 58 3.68 -7.61 22.03
CA VAL A 58 3.98 -7.65 23.47
C VAL A 58 3.72 -6.30 24.13
N MET A 59 4.14 -5.19 23.50
CA MET A 59 3.92 -3.84 24.01
C MET A 59 2.44 -3.48 24.06
N SER A 60 1.64 -3.90 23.09
CA SER A 60 0.19 -3.65 23.08
C SER A 60 -0.57 -4.31 24.22
N MET A 61 0.01 -5.36 24.79
CA MET A 61 -0.54 -6.12 25.93
C MET A 61 0.14 -5.77 27.28
N SER A 62 0.96 -4.73 27.30
CA SER A 62 1.73 -4.30 28.48
C SER A 62 1.50 -2.82 28.75
N THR A 63 1.83 -2.35 29.96
CA THR A 63 2.03 -0.93 30.22
C THR A 63 3.46 -0.54 29.88
N THR A 64 3.68 0.69 29.41
CA THR A 64 5.01 1.20 29.12
C THR A 64 5.30 2.48 29.89
N ASN A 65 6.58 2.83 30.01
CA ASN A 65 6.97 4.17 30.44
C ASN A 65 7.08 5.12 29.21
N ILE A 66 7.27 6.41 29.48
CA ILE A 66 7.47 7.45 28.42
C ILE A 66 8.67 7.18 27.49
N ARG A 67 9.54 6.25 27.83
CA ARG A 67 10.66 5.80 26.96
C ARG A 67 10.31 4.52 26.18
N GLY A 68 9.07 4.03 26.25
CA GLY A 68 8.62 2.81 25.58
C GLY A 68 9.18 1.51 26.20
N GLN A 69 9.64 1.53 27.45
CA GLN A 69 10.08 0.32 28.15
C GLN A 69 8.89 -0.34 28.82
N ILE A 70 8.76 -1.66 28.68
CA ILE A 70 7.70 -2.47 29.27
C ILE A 70 7.85 -2.49 30.79
N LYS A 71 6.76 -2.22 31.51
CA LYS A 71 6.67 -2.27 32.96
C LYS A 71 5.96 -3.52 33.44
N GLU A 72 4.72 -3.72 32.98
CA GLU A 72 3.83 -4.76 33.46
C GLU A 72 2.98 -5.30 32.33
N PHE A 73 2.68 -6.58 32.35
CA PHE A 73 1.78 -7.21 31.38
C PHE A 73 0.33 -7.11 31.87
N VAL A 74 -0.53 -6.47 31.07
CA VAL A 74 -1.94 -6.18 31.39
C VAL A 74 -2.93 -6.90 30.46
N GLY A 75 -2.45 -7.75 29.58
CA GLY A 75 -3.29 -8.51 28.66
C GLY A 75 -4.07 -7.59 27.69
N LEU A 76 -5.40 -7.66 27.71
CA LEU A 76 -6.25 -6.94 26.75
C LEU A 76 -6.80 -5.59 27.29
N GLU A 77 -6.32 -5.08 28.40
CA GLU A 77 -6.83 -3.83 28.99
C GLU A 77 -6.64 -2.62 28.06
N ASN A 78 -5.48 -2.51 27.41
CA ASN A 78 -5.22 -1.45 26.44
C ASN A 78 -6.22 -1.48 25.27
N PHE A 79 -6.56 -2.66 24.77
CA PHE A 79 -7.57 -2.80 23.72
C PHE A 79 -8.97 -2.40 24.21
N LYS A 80 -9.33 -2.75 25.44
CA LYS A 80 -10.60 -2.34 26.04
C LYS A 80 -10.68 -0.82 26.16
N GLU A 81 -9.62 -0.17 26.65
CA GLU A 81 -9.55 1.29 26.75
C GLU A 81 -9.72 1.96 25.38
N ILE A 82 -8.99 1.48 24.36
CA ILE A 82 -9.09 2.02 22.98
C ILE A 82 -10.51 1.84 22.44
N LEU A 83 -11.10 0.66 22.58
CA LEU A 83 -12.43 0.35 22.06
C LEU A 83 -13.57 1.06 22.83
N THR A 84 -13.30 1.74 23.92
CA THR A 84 -14.24 2.62 24.61
C THR A 84 -14.00 4.11 24.35
N SER A 85 -12.91 4.45 23.65
CA SER A 85 -12.53 5.83 23.37
C SER A 85 -13.30 6.43 22.18
N PRO A 86 -14.06 7.53 22.37
CA PRO A 86 -14.70 8.23 21.28
C PRO A 86 -13.72 8.78 20.24
N GLU A 87 -12.52 9.20 20.66
CA GLU A 87 -11.47 9.69 19.78
C GLU A 87 -10.97 8.61 18.80
N PHE A 88 -10.88 7.37 19.28
CA PHE A 88 -10.50 6.24 18.44
C PHE A 88 -11.56 5.94 17.36
N TYR A 89 -12.84 5.93 17.73
CA TYR A 89 -13.92 5.75 16.74
C TYR A 89 -13.94 6.87 15.71
N ASN A 90 -13.74 8.13 16.16
CA ASN A 90 -13.62 9.24 15.23
C ASN A 90 -12.46 9.00 14.22
N SER A 91 -11.29 8.58 14.72
CA SER A 91 -10.14 8.32 13.85
C SER A 91 -10.38 7.19 12.84
N ILE A 92 -11.12 6.15 13.20
CA ILE A 92 -11.57 5.09 12.28
C ILE A 92 -12.48 5.69 11.20
N VAL A 93 -13.52 6.41 11.59
CA VAL A 93 -14.50 7.01 10.65
C VAL A 93 -13.80 7.97 9.70
N VAL A 94 -12.92 8.83 10.21
CA VAL A 94 -12.13 9.77 9.40
C VAL A 94 -11.22 8.99 8.44
N THR A 95 -10.58 7.90 8.88
CA THR A 95 -9.75 7.06 8.02
C THR A 95 -10.54 6.47 6.86
N PHE A 96 -11.70 5.86 7.11
CA PHE A 96 -12.51 5.28 6.03
C PHE A 96 -13.04 6.34 5.07
N LYS A 97 -13.49 7.51 5.57
CA LYS A 97 -13.86 8.64 4.73
C LYS A 97 -12.70 9.08 3.84
N PHE A 98 -11.51 9.23 4.42
CA PHE A 98 -10.30 9.62 3.70
C PHE A 98 -9.92 8.60 2.63
N VAL A 99 -9.93 7.31 2.95
CA VAL A 99 -9.64 6.23 2.01
C VAL A 99 -10.56 6.28 0.79
N VAL A 100 -11.87 6.44 1.01
CA VAL A 100 -12.83 6.55 -0.11
C VAL A 100 -12.60 7.83 -0.92
N MET A 101 -12.35 8.97 -0.25
CA MET A 101 -12.09 10.25 -0.90
C MET A 101 -10.78 10.26 -1.69
N VAL A 102 -9.83 9.40 -1.38
CA VAL A 102 -8.54 9.30 -2.08
C VAL A 102 -8.55 8.20 -3.12
N ALA A 103 -8.89 6.97 -2.73
CA ALA A 103 -8.73 5.81 -3.61
C ALA A 103 -9.62 5.91 -4.86
N ALA A 104 -10.91 6.19 -4.70
CA ALA A 104 -11.82 6.24 -5.83
C ALA A 104 -11.48 7.35 -6.83
N PRO A 105 -11.31 8.63 -6.43
CA PRO A 105 -10.93 9.69 -7.38
C PRO A 105 -9.55 9.45 -8.01
N SER A 106 -8.55 8.96 -7.27
CA SER A 106 -7.21 8.69 -7.81
C SER A 106 -7.26 7.69 -8.96
N VAL A 107 -8.02 6.61 -8.81
CA VAL A 107 -8.17 5.58 -9.84
C VAL A 107 -8.96 6.12 -11.04
N ILE A 108 -10.09 6.79 -10.78
CA ILE A 108 -10.94 7.35 -11.84
C ILE A 108 -10.19 8.38 -12.67
N ILE A 109 -9.53 9.34 -12.02
CA ILE A 109 -8.78 10.39 -12.71
C ILE A 109 -7.60 9.77 -13.46
N GLY A 110 -6.84 8.86 -12.83
CA GLY A 110 -5.75 8.15 -13.48
C GLY A 110 -6.20 7.40 -14.73
N PHE A 111 -7.35 6.72 -14.69
CA PHE A 111 -7.92 6.01 -15.83
C PHE A 111 -8.36 6.96 -16.95
N LEU A 112 -9.05 8.03 -16.61
CA LEU A 112 -9.47 9.03 -17.60
C LEU A 112 -8.29 9.68 -18.30
N LEU A 113 -7.24 10.04 -17.55
CA LEU A 113 -6.01 10.59 -18.11
C LEU A 113 -5.28 9.56 -19.00
N ALA A 114 -5.26 8.29 -18.60
CA ALA A 114 -4.68 7.22 -19.39
C ALA A 114 -5.44 7.00 -20.71
N LEU A 115 -6.77 7.04 -20.69
CA LEU A 115 -7.61 6.99 -21.90
C LEU A 115 -7.32 8.18 -22.84
N LEU A 116 -7.17 9.39 -22.30
CA LEU A 116 -6.82 10.57 -23.08
C LEU A 116 -5.43 10.44 -23.74
N ALA A 117 -4.44 10.00 -22.97
CA ALA A 117 -3.07 9.84 -23.44
C ALA A 117 -2.87 8.65 -24.39
N ASN A 118 -3.76 7.65 -24.36
CA ASN A 118 -3.70 6.51 -25.28
C ASN A 118 -4.09 6.91 -26.72
N ASN A 119 -4.79 8.03 -26.92
CA ASN A 119 -5.06 8.58 -28.24
C ASN A 119 -3.78 9.17 -28.83
N LYS A 120 -3.59 9.01 -30.14
CA LYS A 120 -2.41 9.55 -30.89
C LYS A 120 -2.51 11.07 -31.05
N LEU A 121 -2.48 11.82 -29.96
CA LEU A 121 -2.53 13.28 -29.98
C LEU A 121 -1.11 13.87 -30.20
N ARG A 122 -1.03 14.99 -30.93
CA ARG A 122 0.24 15.72 -31.03
C ARG A 122 0.63 16.28 -29.67
N GLY A 123 1.88 16.02 -29.24
CA GLY A 123 2.36 16.48 -27.92
C GLY A 123 2.13 15.53 -26.75
N ASN A 124 1.66 14.30 -26.97
CA ASN A 124 1.33 13.31 -25.93
C ASN A 124 2.45 13.12 -24.90
N ARG A 125 3.74 13.15 -25.33
CA ARG A 125 4.89 13.04 -24.42
C ARG A 125 4.95 14.14 -23.36
N VAL A 126 4.57 15.38 -23.72
CA VAL A 126 4.58 16.50 -22.76
C VAL A 126 3.49 16.30 -21.73
N PHE A 127 2.29 15.91 -22.16
CA PHE A 127 1.19 15.61 -21.24
C PHE A 127 1.51 14.42 -20.32
N GLU A 128 2.09 13.34 -20.86
CA GLU A 128 2.55 12.20 -20.04
C GLU A 128 3.54 12.65 -18.96
N LEU A 129 4.52 13.49 -19.30
CA LEU A 129 5.47 14.03 -18.34
C LEU A 129 4.80 14.92 -17.28
N MET A 130 3.85 15.79 -17.68
CA MET A 130 3.13 16.66 -16.74
C MET A 130 2.33 15.85 -15.70
N PHE A 131 1.71 14.73 -16.10
CA PHE A 131 0.96 13.88 -15.20
C PHE A 131 1.86 13.04 -14.29
N LEU A 132 3.12 12.80 -14.66
CA LEU A 132 4.10 12.11 -13.85
C LEU A 132 4.82 13.03 -12.83
N LEU A 133 4.86 14.35 -13.07
CA LEU A 133 5.55 15.29 -12.19
C LEU A 133 5.15 15.20 -10.72
N PRO A 134 3.85 15.10 -10.35
CA PRO A 134 3.44 15.04 -8.95
C PRO A 134 4.07 13.90 -8.16
N MET A 135 4.24 12.72 -8.78
CA MET A 135 4.82 11.56 -8.09
C MET A 135 6.31 11.70 -7.79
N ALA A 136 7.01 12.61 -8.50
CA ALA A 136 8.42 12.89 -8.24
C ALA A 136 8.62 13.85 -7.07
N ILE A 137 7.55 14.50 -6.59
CA ILE A 137 7.60 15.48 -5.50
C ILE A 137 7.39 14.75 -4.17
N ALA A 138 8.33 14.93 -3.23
CA ALA A 138 8.16 14.40 -1.89
C ALA A 138 7.00 15.10 -1.14
N SER A 139 6.40 14.41 -0.16
CA SER A 139 5.24 14.92 0.59
C SER A 139 5.47 16.28 1.28
N ALA A 140 6.70 16.56 1.73
CA ALA A 140 6.99 17.81 2.42
C ALA A 140 7.00 19.04 1.48
N PRO A 141 7.72 19.08 0.34
CA PRO A 141 7.58 20.14 -0.64
C PRO A 141 6.15 20.28 -1.19
N ALA A 142 5.45 19.16 -1.42
CA ALA A 142 4.06 19.17 -1.84
C ALA A 142 3.17 19.90 -0.81
N ALA A 143 3.33 19.60 0.48
CA ALA A 143 2.59 20.25 1.54
C ALA A 143 2.80 21.78 1.57
N VAL A 144 4.05 22.24 1.39
CA VAL A 144 4.35 23.68 1.32
C VAL A 144 3.64 24.34 0.14
N ILE A 145 3.74 23.77 -1.06
CA ILE A 145 3.07 24.28 -2.26
C ILE A 145 1.55 24.38 -2.03
N TRP A 146 0.93 23.30 -1.53
CA TRP A 146 -0.51 23.26 -1.33
C TRP A 146 -0.99 24.16 -0.18
N THR A 147 -0.15 24.39 0.86
CA THR A 147 -0.46 25.37 1.91
C THR A 147 -0.55 26.79 1.33
N MET A 148 0.29 27.14 0.35
CA MET A 148 0.19 28.41 -0.36
C MET A 148 -1.06 28.47 -1.25
N ILE A 149 -1.39 27.39 -1.95
CA ILE A 149 -2.58 27.32 -2.81
C ILE A 149 -3.88 27.45 -1.98
N PHE A 150 -3.92 26.81 -0.82
CA PHE A 150 -5.06 26.79 0.10
C PHE A 150 -5.09 27.97 1.08
N HIS A 151 -4.20 28.95 0.95
CA HIS A 151 -4.16 30.07 1.90
C HIS A 151 -5.51 30.84 1.90
N PRO A 152 -6.12 31.14 3.06
CA PRO A 152 -7.47 31.70 3.15
C PRO A 152 -7.63 33.05 2.42
N THR A 153 -6.64 33.93 2.51
CA THR A 153 -6.70 35.28 1.92
C THR A 153 -5.99 35.41 0.59
N ASN A 154 -4.77 34.87 0.47
CA ASN A 154 -3.90 35.07 -0.69
C ASN A 154 -3.73 33.80 -1.55
N GLY A 155 -4.49 32.72 -1.25
CA GLY A 155 -4.41 31.46 -1.97
C GLY A 155 -5.02 31.55 -3.36
N ILE A 156 -4.33 30.95 -4.34
CA ILE A 156 -4.76 30.93 -5.74
C ILE A 156 -6.16 30.32 -5.87
N LEU A 157 -6.48 29.29 -5.08
CA LEU A 157 -7.77 28.60 -5.18
C LEU A 157 -8.92 29.53 -4.76
N ASN A 158 -8.79 30.26 -3.65
CA ASN A 158 -9.79 31.23 -3.23
C ASN A 158 -9.91 32.41 -4.20
N TYR A 159 -8.79 32.84 -4.77
CA TYR A 159 -8.80 33.90 -5.78
C TYR A 159 -9.60 33.49 -7.03
N VAL A 160 -9.35 32.29 -7.58
CA VAL A 160 -10.06 31.77 -8.76
C VAL A 160 -11.53 31.50 -8.48
N LEU A 161 -11.88 31.02 -7.29
CA LEU A 161 -13.27 30.71 -6.91
C LEU A 161 -14.04 31.95 -6.43
N GLY A 162 -13.39 33.08 -6.21
CA GLY A 162 -14.02 34.28 -5.64
C GLY A 162 -14.52 34.07 -4.20
N THR A 163 -13.86 33.21 -3.41
CA THR A 163 -14.29 32.78 -2.07
C THR A 163 -13.21 33.08 -1.03
N GLN A 164 -13.58 32.93 0.26
CA GLN A 164 -12.65 33.02 1.39
C GLN A 164 -12.77 31.76 2.27
N ILE A 165 -12.66 30.59 1.65
CA ILE A 165 -12.77 29.30 2.34
C ILE A 165 -11.49 29.03 3.11
N GLY A 166 -11.62 28.63 4.37
CA GLY A 166 -10.53 28.14 5.20
C GLY A 166 -10.22 26.67 4.91
N TRP A 167 -9.63 26.38 3.74
CA TRP A 167 -9.41 25.02 3.23
C TRP A 167 -8.74 24.06 4.22
N LEU A 168 -7.83 24.54 5.05
CA LEU A 168 -7.10 23.75 6.05
C LEU A 168 -7.54 24.05 7.49
N THR A 169 -8.31 25.11 7.69
CA THR A 169 -8.69 25.62 9.03
C THR A 169 -10.18 25.41 9.35
N ASP A 170 -11.00 25.06 8.37
CA ASP A 170 -12.40 24.68 8.58
C ASP A 170 -12.55 23.16 8.55
N SER A 171 -13.17 22.60 9.59
CA SER A 171 -13.39 21.15 9.74
C SER A 171 -14.18 20.50 8.60
N LYS A 172 -15.01 21.28 7.89
CA LYS A 172 -15.78 20.80 6.73
C LYS A 172 -14.92 20.57 5.51
N PHE A 173 -13.86 21.38 5.33
CA PHE A 173 -13.03 21.36 4.13
C PHE A 173 -11.68 20.69 4.33
N ALA A 174 -11.17 20.65 5.56
CA ALA A 174 -9.81 20.20 5.85
C ALA A 174 -9.53 18.77 5.33
N LEU A 175 -10.43 17.80 5.56
CA LEU A 175 -10.26 16.43 5.10
C LEU A 175 -10.27 16.34 3.56
N ILE A 176 -11.16 17.08 2.90
CA ILE A 176 -11.26 17.16 1.43
C ILE A 176 -9.97 17.75 0.87
N SER A 177 -9.45 18.82 1.47
CA SER A 177 -8.22 19.48 1.03
C SER A 177 -7.02 18.53 1.09
N VAL A 178 -6.86 17.79 2.20
CA VAL A 178 -5.80 16.78 2.32
C VAL A 178 -6.00 15.64 1.33
N ALA A 179 -7.25 15.23 1.08
CA ALA A 179 -7.57 14.22 0.07
C ALA A 179 -7.20 14.68 -1.35
N ILE A 180 -7.49 15.93 -1.72
CA ILE A 180 -7.10 16.52 -3.03
C ILE A 180 -5.59 16.44 -3.23
N VAL A 181 -4.80 16.83 -2.23
CA VAL A 181 -3.32 16.75 -2.29
C VAL A 181 -2.86 15.32 -2.47
N THR A 182 -3.46 14.39 -1.74
CA THR A 182 -3.09 12.97 -1.79
C THR A 182 -3.47 12.35 -3.14
N VAL A 183 -4.64 12.68 -3.68
CA VAL A 183 -5.07 12.28 -5.03
C VAL A 183 -4.07 12.81 -6.06
N TRP A 184 -3.71 14.08 -5.99
CA TRP A 184 -2.76 14.70 -6.90
C TRP A 184 -1.40 13.99 -6.90
N LEU A 185 -0.87 13.61 -5.73
CA LEU A 185 0.37 12.84 -5.62
C LEU A 185 0.26 11.44 -6.21
N ASN A 186 -0.92 10.81 -6.15
CA ASN A 186 -1.15 9.44 -6.62
C ASN A 186 -1.46 9.35 -8.12
N ILE A 187 -1.87 10.44 -8.77
CA ILE A 187 -2.30 10.44 -10.18
C ILE A 187 -1.23 9.84 -11.09
N GLY A 188 0.04 10.24 -10.93
CA GLY A 188 1.12 9.81 -11.81
C GLY A 188 1.33 8.31 -11.84
N LEU A 189 1.34 7.66 -10.67
CA LEU A 189 1.48 6.21 -10.56
C LEU A 189 0.30 5.49 -11.21
N ASN A 190 -0.92 5.92 -10.90
CA ASN A 190 -2.13 5.34 -11.45
C ASN A 190 -2.18 5.46 -12.97
N PHE A 191 -1.85 6.66 -13.47
CA PHE A 191 -1.76 6.97 -14.89
C PHE A 191 -0.82 6.02 -15.63
N ILE A 192 0.41 5.80 -15.14
CA ILE A 192 1.40 4.98 -15.86
C ILE A 192 1.00 3.51 -15.89
N PHE A 193 0.48 2.95 -14.78
CA PHE A 193 0.03 1.56 -14.75
C PHE A 193 -1.16 1.33 -15.68
N LEU A 194 -2.14 2.22 -15.64
CA LEU A 194 -3.34 2.11 -16.48
C LEU A 194 -3.03 2.37 -17.97
N LEU A 195 -2.15 3.33 -18.28
CA LEU A 195 -1.70 3.56 -19.64
C LEU A 195 -0.95 2.36 -20.22
N THR A 196 -0.10 1.70 -19.40
CA THR A 196 0.58 0.47 -19.81
C THR A 196 -0.42 -0.64 -20.12
N GLY A 197 -1.46 -0.80 -19.29
CA GLY A 197 -2.55 -1.72 -19.56
C GLY A 197 -3.29 -1.43 -20.88
N LEU A 198 -3.57 -0.14 -21.13
CA LEU A 198 -4.23 0.30 -22.37
C LEU A 198 -3.38 0.04 -23.61
N LYS A 199 -2.07 0.25 -23.53
CA LYS A 199 -1.14 0.01 -24.65
C LYS A 199 -0.96 -1.48 -24.99
N ASN A 200 -1.33 -2.39 -24.09
CA ASN A 200 -1.27 -3.83 -24.31
C ASN A 200 -2.54 -4.40 -25.00
N ILE A 201 -3.57 -3.59 -25.20
CA ILE A 201 -4.78 -4.03 -25.91
C ILE A 201 -4.46 -4.17 -27.39
N PRO A 202 -4.70 -5.34 -28.04
CA PRO A 202 -4.51 -5.51 -29.47
C PRO A 202 -5.37 -4.53 -30.28
N SER A 203 -4.76 -3.86 -31.27
CA SER A 203 -5.46 -2.88 -32.12
C SER A 203 -6.60 -3.51 -32.92
N GLU A 204 -6.44 -4.80 -33.28
CA GLU A 204 -7.41 -5.58 -34.05
C GLU A 204 -8.78 -5.67 -33.36
N LEU A 205 -8.80 -5.77 -32.03
CA LEU A 205 -10.05 -5.78 -31.27
C LEU A 205 -10.78 -4.44 -31.38
N MET A 206 -10.02 -3.33 -31.32
CA MET A 206 -10.59 -1.99 -31.42
C MET A 206 -11.07 -1.68 -32.83
N GLU A 207 -10.38 -2.19 -33.85
CA GLU A 207 -10.72 -2.05 -35.26
C GLU A 207 -11.96 -2.87 -35.61
N SER A 208 -12.02 -4.15 -35.22
CA SER A 208 -13.20 -5.01 -35.42
C SER A 208 -14.45 -4.40 -34.78
N ALA A 209 -14.36 -3.94 -33.54
CA ALA A 209 -15.48 -3.26 -32.89
C ALA A 209 -15.89 -1.95 -33.62
N SER A 210 -14.93 -1.29 -34.32
CA SER A 210 -15.24 -0.12 -35.14
C SER A 210 -16.03 -0.49 -36.40
N ILE A 211 -15.69 -1.62 -37.03
CA ILE A 211 -16.39 -2.16 -38.21
C ILE A 211 -17.82 -2.58 -37.83
N ASP A 212 -17.98 -3.16 -36.62
CA ASP A 212 -19.28 -3.55 -36.07
C ASP A 212 -20.14 -2.35 -35.62
N GLY A 213 -19.64 -1.12 -35.78
CA GLY A 213 -20.37 0.10 -35.43
C GLY A 213 -20.43 0.43 -33.94
N ALA A 214 -19.58 -0.21 -33.10
CA ALA A 214 -19.56 0.04 -31.67
C ALA A 214 -19.14 1.50 -31.35
N SER A 215 -19.94 2.15 -30.49
CA SER A 215 -19.64 3.49 -30.00
C SER A 215 -18.36 3.49 -29.13
N TYR A 216 -17.74 4.68 -28.95
CA TYR A 216 -16.57 4.82 -28.08
C TYR A 216 -16.83 4.30 -26.64
N LEU A 217 -17.98 4.63 -26.05
CA LEU A 217 -18.35 4.18 -24.71
C LEU A 217 -18.55 2.68 -24.64
N THR A 218 -19.13 2.08 -25.68
CA THR A 218 -19.27 0.61 -25.82
C THR A 218 -17.91 -0.06 -25.82
N LYS A 219 -16.96 0.46 -26.65
CA LYS A 219 -15.58 -0.06 -26.68
C LYS A 219 -14.89 0.06 -25.32
N VAL A 220 -15.04 1.19 -24.63
CA VAL A 220 -14.45 1.38 -23.29
C VAL A 220 -15.03 0.39 -22.30
N LYS A 221 -16.35 0.19 -22.30
CA LYS A 221 -17.03 -0.67 -21.34
C LYS A 221 -16.79 -2.16 -21.61
N ASP A 222 -16.89 -2.58 -22.86
CA ASP A 222 -16.98 -4.00 -23.20
C ASP A 222 -15.63 -4.60 -23.64
N ILE A 223 -14.64 -3.75 -24.01
CA ILE A 223 -13.31 -4.20 -24.41
C ILE A 223 -12.25 -3.66 -23.45
N VAL A 224 -12.16 -2.32 -23.29
CA VAL A 224 -11.06 -1.70 -22.56
C VAL A 224 -11.09 -2.05 -21.07
N LEU A 225 -12.22 -1.87 -20.40
CA LEU A 225 -12.33 -2.14 -18.96
C LEU A 225 -12.03 -3.60 -18.60
N PRO A 226 -12.58 -4.61 -19.32
CA PRO A 226 -12.22 -6.01 -19.08
C PRO A 226 -10.74 -6.29 -19.32
N MET A 227 -10.16 -5.77 -20.40
CA MET A 227 -8.76 -6.00 -20.79
C MET A 227 -7.76 -5.35 -19.83
N VAL A 228 -8.10 -4.19 -19.25
CA VAL A 228 -7.27 -3.45 -18.27
C VAL A 228 -7.59 -3.87 -16.83
N SER A 229 -8.51 -4.82 -16.62
CA SER A 229 -8.93 -5.22 -15.28
C SER A 229 -7.79 -5.69 -14.36
N PRO A 230 -6.73 -6.39 -14.81
CA PRO A 230 -5.59 -6.74 -13.95
C PRO A 230 -4.84 -5.51 -13.44
N GLN A 231 -4.57 -4.53 -14.32
CA GLN A 231 -3.90 -3.28 -13.94
C GLN A 231 -4.80 -2.42 -13.05
N MET A 232 -6.11 -2.40 -13.33
CA MET A 232 -7.10 -1.71 -12.51
C MET A 232 -7.14 -2.29 -11.09
N PHE A 233 -7.13 -3.61 -10.95
CA PHE A 233 -7.05 -4.28 -9.66
C PHE A 233 -5.79 -3.88 -8.90
N LEU A 234 -4.62 -3.94 -9.54
CA LEU A 234 -3.35 -3.55 -8.95
C LEU A 234 -3.38 -2.09 -8.46
N VAL A 235 -3.87 -1.17 -9.30
CA VAL A 235 -3.97 0.25 -8.98
C VAL A 235 -4.91 0.49 -7.79
N ILE A 236 -6.08 -0.15 -7.76
CA ILE A 236 -7.02 -0.07 -6.63
C ILE A 236 -6.34 -0.60 -5.35
N PHE A 237 -5.65 -1.74 -5.44
CA PHE A 237 -4.93 -2.35 -4.32
C PHE A 237 -3.89 -1.39 -3.72
N MET A 238 -3.04 -0.82 -4.56
CA MET A 238 -2.01 0.12 -4.14
C MET A 238 -2.61 1.39 -3.53
N ASN A 239 -3.68 1.95 -4.13
CA ASN A 239 -4.33 3.15 -3.60
C ASN A 239 -5.00 2.91 -2.24
N LEU A 240 -5.64 1.76 -2.03
CA LEU A 240 -6.22 1.43 -0.73
C LEU A 240 -5.13 1.35 0.36
N ILE A 241 -4.05 0.60 0.11
CA ILE A 241 -2.94 0.49 1.06
C ILE A 241 -2.34 1.87 1.36
N ASN A 242 -2.02 2.65 0.32
CA ASN A 242 -1.42 3.97 0.48
C ASN A 242 -2.34 4.95 1.24
N ALA A 243 -3.65 4.91 0.98
CA ALA A 243 -4.61 5.77 1.66
C ALA A 243 -4.77 5.41 3.15
N PHE A 244 -4.79 4.12 3.51
CA PHE A 244 -4.78 3.70 4.92
C PHE A 244 -3.50 4.08 5.66
N GLN A 245 -2.37 4.16 4.97
CA GLN A 245 -1.06 4.51 5.53
C GLN A 245 -0.69 5.99 5.34
N ALA A 246 -1.60 6.82 4.84
CA ALA A 246 -1.34 8.23 4.60
C ALA A 246 -1.08 8.96 5.92
N PHE A 247 0.13 9.49 6.07
CA PHE A 247 0.59 10.20 7.26
C PHE A 247 1.15 11.58 6.93
N GLY A 248 2.09 11.65 5.98
CA GLY A 248 2.89 12.85 5.70
C GLY A 248 2.04 14.07 5.36
N GLN A 249 1.04 13.92 4.48
CA GLN A 249 0.15 14.99 4.06
C GLN A 249 -0.69 15.51 5.23
N ILE A 250 -1.25 14.60 6.04
CA ILE A 250 -2.07 14.96 7.21
C ILE A 250 -1.22 15.67 8.25
N LYS A 251 -0.04 15.13 8.56
CA LYS A 251 0.89 15.72 9.55
C LYS A 251 1.36 17.10 9.15
N LEU A 252 1.63 17.33 7.87
CA LEU A 252 2.22 18.59 7.39
C LEU A 252 1.18 19.66 7.08
N LEU A 253 -0.03 19.30 6.61
CA LEU A 253 -1.06 20.25 6.22
C LEU A 253 -1.96 20.67 7.38
N THR A 254 -2.39 19.72 8.21
CA THR A 254 -3.46 19.93 9.20
C THR A 254 -3.11 19.47 10.61
N GLN A 255 -2.07 18.64 10.78
CA GLN A 255 -1.69 18.03 12.05
C GLN A 255 -2.85 17.29 12.75
N GLY A 256 -3.78 16.72 11.97
CA GLY A 256 -4.98 16.03 12.46
C GLY A 256 -6.19 16.94 12.70
N GLY A 257 -6.01 18.26 12.65
CA GLY A 257 -7.05 19.27 12.92
C GLY A 257 -7.84 19.74 11.68
N PRO A 258 -8.69 20.74 11.87
CA PRO A 258 -9.19 21.28 13.14
C PRO A 258 -10.15 20.30 13.84
N GLY A 259 -10.14 20.26 15.18
CA GLY A 259 -11.07 19.46 15.96
C GLY A 259 -11.06 17.95 15.61
N ASP A 260 -9.89 17.37 15.37
CA ASP A 260 -9.70 15.97 14.95
C ASP A 260 -10.40 15.58 13.62
N SER A 261 -10.82 16.57 12.80
CA SER A 261 -11.52 16.31 11.53
C SER A 261 -10.66 15.63 10.46
N THR A 262 -9.33 15.68 10.60
CA THR A 262 -8.37 15.00 9.71
C THR A 262 -7.49 13.99 10.46
N ASN A 263 -7.84 13.65 11.70
CA ASN A 263 -7.09 12.74 12.53
C ASN A 263 -7.36 11.29 12.13
N VAL A 264 -6.72 10.82 11.05
CA VAL A 264 -6.76 9.42 10.65
C VAL A 264 -6.03 8.52 11.63
N LEU A 265 -6.30 7.22 11.60
CA LEU A 265 -5.77 6.25 12.56
C LEU A 265 -4.23 6.22 12.61
N VAL A 266 -3.54 6.34 11.46
CA VAL A 266 -2.07 6.42 11.44
C VAL A 266 -1.56 7.67 12.15
N HIS A 267 -2.24 8.82 12.01
CA HIS A 267 -1.90 10.04 12.72
C HIS A 267 -2.22 9.92 14.22
N SER A 268 -3.33 9.26 14.59
CA SER A 268 -3.66 8.96 15.99
C SER A 268 -2.59 8.08 16.65
N ILE A 269 -2.11 7.03 15.97
CA ILE A 269 -1.00 6.17 16.44
C ILE A 269 0.24 7.03 16.73
N TYR A 270 0.61 7.91 15.81
CA TYR A 270 1.74 8.81 15.99
C TYR A 270 1.54 9.75 17.19
N ARG A 271 0.34 10.31 17.35
CA ARG A 271 -0.02 11.20 18.48
C ARG A 271 0.07 10.46 19.81
N GLN A 272 -0.43 9.23 19.91
CA GLN A 272 -0.32 8.42 21.11
C GLN A 272 1.13 8.10 21.49
N ALA A 273 1.96 7.71 20.51
CA ALA A 273 3.35 7.37 20.79
C ALA A 273 4.22 8.58 21.17
N PHE A 274 4.15 9.66 20.39
CA PHE A 274 5.15 10.73 20.45
C PHE A 274 4.68 12.01 21.15
N PHE A 275 3.37 12.25 21.26
CA PHE A 275 2.84 13.38 22.02
C PHE A 275 2.34 12.97 23.40
N ASN A 276 1.60 11.86 23.46
CA ASN A 276 1.04 11.38 24.73
C ASN A 276 2.01 10.47 25.51
N GLY A 277 3.10 9.98 24.87
CA GLY A 277 4.06 9.07 25.48
C GLY A 277 3.49 7.68 25.82
N ARG A 278 2.34 7.32 25.23
CA ARG A 278 1.62 6.06 25.48
C ARG A 278 1.90 5.05 24.35
N PHE A 279 3.11 4.50 24.37
CA PHE A 279 3.55 3.55 23.34
C PHE A 279 2.70 2.29 23.28
N GLU A 280 2.22 1.80 24.42
CA GLU A 280 1.30 0.66 24.53
C GLU A 280 0.02 0.88 23.74
N MET A 281 -0.57 2.07 23.86
CA MET A 281 -1.78 2.45 23.12
C MET A 281 -1.53 2.59 21.62
N ALA A 282 -0.40 3.20 21.25
CA ALA A 282 0.00 3.28 19.85
C ALA A 282 0.19 1.90 19.23
N CYS A 283 0.84 0.96 19.95
CA CYS A 283 1.02 -0.42 19.50
C CYS A 283 -0.33 -1.15 19.35
N ALA A 284 -1.25 -0.97 20.30
CA ALA A 284 -2.58 -1.58 20.22
C ALA A 284 -3.40 -1.01 19.04
N GLN A 285 -3.39 0.32 18.82
CA GLN A 285 -4.01 0.94 17.63
C GLN A 285 -3.38 0.46 16.32
N ALA A 286 -2.05 0.29 16.28
CA ALA A 286 -1.34 -0.22 15.10
C ALA A 286 -1.74 -1.66 14.76
N LEU A 287 -1.94 -2.53 15.76
CA LEU A 287 -2.45 -3.88 15.54
C LEU A 287 -3.90 -3.89 15.04
N ILE A 288 -4.74 -3.00 15.55
CA ILE A 288 -6.12 -2.86 15.02
C ILE A 288 -6.07 -2.41 13.56
N LEU A 289 -5.25 -1.41 13.22
CA LEU A 289 -5.06 -0.99 11.83
C LEU A 289 -4.56 -2.13 10.94
N PHE A 290 -3.59 -2.91 11.43
CA PHE A 290 -3.10 -4.10 10.71
C PHE A 290 -4.22 -5.09 10.41
N VAL A 291 -5.08 -5.39 11.39
CA VAL A 291 -6.23 -6.29 11.20
C VAL A 291 -7.24 -5.71 10.20
N ILE A 292 -7.54 -4.41 10.27
CA ILE A 292 -8.42 -3.73 9.31
C ILE A 292 -7.85 -3.86 7.89
N MET A 293 -6.56 -3.54 7.70
CA MET A 293 -5.90 -3.63 6.39
C MET A 293 -5.86 -5.07 5.88
N MET A 294 -5.61 -6.04 6.76
CA MET A 294 -5.65 -7.47 6.41
C MET A 294 -7.03 -7.89 5.89
N ILE A 295 -8.10 -7.49 6.60
CA ILE A 295 -9.49 -7.78 6.17
C ILE A 295 -9.78 -7.14 4.81
N VAL A 296 -9.45 -5.86 4.62
CA VAL A 296 -9.64 -5.14 3.36
C VAL A 296 -8.88 -5.83 2.23
N THR A 297 -7.63 -6.21 2.46
CA THR A 297 -6.80 -6.94 1.49
C THR A 297 -7.39 -8.29 1.12
N LEU A 298 -7.83 -9.09 2.10
CA LEU A 298 -8.45 -10.40 1.85
C LEU A 298 -9.77 -10.27 1.07
N LEU A 299 -10.58 -9.27 1.41
CA LEU A 299 -11.80 -8.97 0.65
C LEU A 299 -11.48 -8.62 -0.80
N GLN A 300 -10.45 -7.78 -1.03
CA GLN A 300 -10.03 -7.37 -2.36
C GLN A 300 -9.57 -8.56 -3.21
N PHE A 301 -8.75 -9.48 -2.68
CA PHE A 301 -8.36 -10.71 -3.38
C PHE A 301 -9.54 -11.66 -3.66
N LYS A 302 -10.56 -11.65 -2.80
CA LYS A 302 -11.80 -12.41 -3.08
C LYS A 302 -12.57 -11.84 -4.27
N PHE A 303 -12.59 -10.50 -4.41
CA PHE A 303 -13.23 -9.85 -5.55
C PHE A 303 -12.43 -9.98 -6.84
N GLU A 304 -11.09 -10.03 -6.78
CA GLU A 304 -10.21 -10.28 -7.92
C GLU A 304 -10.61 -11.54 -8.69
N LYS A 305 -10.77 -12.65 -7.98
CA LYS A 305 -11.13 -13.95 -8.58
C LYS A 305 -12.42 -13.95 -9.40
N LYS A 306 -13.29 -12.95 -9.18
CA LYS A 306 -14.59 -12.85 -9.87
C LYS A 306 -14.62 -11.78 -10.95
N GLY A 307 -13.75 -10.77 -10.87
CA GLY A 307 -13.84 -9.57 -11.69
C GLY A 307 -12.62 -9.32 -12.60
N VAL A 308 -11.54 -10.09 -12.43
CA VAL A 308 -10.32 -9.89 -13.24
C VAL A 308 -10.22 -10.96 -14.32
N HIS A 309 -10.10 -10.54 -15.57
CA HIS A 309 -9.91 -11.39 -16.74
C HIS A 309 -8.41 -11.47 -17.03
N TYR A 310 -7.76 -12.57 -16.61
CA TYR A 310 -6.39 -12.88 -17.04
C TYR A 310 -6.44 -13.51 -18.44
N GLN A 311 -5.61 -12.99 -19.34
CA GLN A 311 -5.42 -13.52 -20.70
C GLN A 311 -4.61 -14.81 -20.68
#